data_49d611b45b7f0cf1b510032c870965f0
#
_entry.id   49d611b45b7f0cf1b510032c870965f0
#
_cell.length_a   1.000
_cell.length_b   1.000
_cell.length_c   1.000
_cell.angle_alpha   90.00
_cell.angle_beta   90.00
_cell.angle_gamma   90.00
#
_symmetry.space_group_name_H-M   'P 1'
#
loop_
_entity.id
_entity.type
_entity.pdbx_description
1 polymer ?
#
loop_
_entity_poly.entity_id
_entity_poly.type
_entity_poly.pdbx_seq_one_letter_code
_entity_poly.pdbx_strand_id
1 'polypeptide(L)'
;MSLTYVLITPARNEAAFIERTIESMIAQTCLPLKWVIVSDGSTDGTDDIVKKYLPDHQWISLVRTPERKERHFAGKVMAFNAGYEKVKNLNYDVIGSLDA
;
A
#
# COMPACT_ATOMS: atom_id res chain seq x y z
N MET A 1 8.71 22.36 11.46
CA MET A 1 8.56 20.98 11.95
C MET A 1 7.63 20.22 11.03
N SER A 2 8.04 19.06 10.57
CA SER A 2 7.27 18.27 9.63
C SER A 2 6.44 17.23 10.35
N LEU A 3 5.22 17.02 9.87
CA LEU A 3 4.42 15.90 10.33
C LEU A 3 4.94 14.61 9.70
N THR A 4 4.92 13.52 10.46
CA THR A 4 5.20 12.19 9.92
C THR A 4 3.88 11.50 9.62
N TYR A 5 3.85 10.75 8.54
CA TYR A 5 2.64 10.05 8.17
C TYR A 5 2.95 8.68 7.57
N VAL A 6 1.98 7.79 7.66
CA VAL A 6 2.03 6.49 7.03
C VAL A 6 0.81 6.34 6.12
N LEU A 7 0.97 5.56 5.06
CA LEU A 7 -0.12 5.33 4.11
C LEU A 7 -0.36 3.84 3.95
N ILE A 8 -1.62 3.49 3.74
CA ILE A 8 -2.04 2.13 3.43
C ILE A 8 -2.86 2.18 2.13
N THR A 9 -2.48 1.37 1.16
CA THR A 9 -3.14 1.31 -0.13
C THR A 9 -3.65 -0.10 -0.40
N PRO A 10 -4.95 -0.34 -0.23
CA PRO A 10 -5.53 -1.60 -0.70
C PRO A 10 -5.49 -1.64 -2.23
N ALA A 11 -5.00 -2.73 -2.78
CA ALA A 11 -4.91 -2.91 -4.23
C ALA A 11 -5.40 -4.30 -4.60
N ARG A 12 -6.30 -4.36 -5.57
CA ARG A 12 -6.78 -5.62 -6.10
C ARG A 12 -6.86 -5.51 -7.61
N ASN A 13 -5.98 -6.26 -8.29
CA ASN A 13 -5.90 -6.26 -9.75
C ASN A 13 -5.74 -4.85 -10.31
N GLU A 14 -4.74 -4.14 -9.81
CA GLU A 14 -4.42 -2.76 -10.19
C GLU A 14 -3.17 -2.67 -11.07
N ALA A 15 -2.80 -3.75 -11.76
CA ALA A 15 -1.57 -3.78 -12.56
C ALA A 15 -1.51 -2.64 -13.59
N ALA A 16 -2.67 -2.23 -14.12
CA ALA A 16 -2.71 -1.16 -15.12
C ALA A 16 -2.34 0.21 -14.53
N PHE A 17 -2.50 0.42 -13.23
CA PHE A 17 -2.36 1.74 -12.62
C PHE A 17 -1.35 1.81 -11.48
N ILE A 18 -1.00 0.67 -10.89
CA ILE A 18 -0.18 0.69 -9.67
C ILE A 18 1.22 1.27 -9.93
N GLU A 19 1.79 1.02 -11.10
CA GLU A 19 3.10 1.57 -11.43
C GLU A 19 3.07 3.09 -11.44
N ARG A 20 2.05 3.67 -12.05
CA ARG A 20 1.88 5.13 -12.09
C ARG A 20 1.71 5.69 -10.68
N THR A 21 0.94 5.00 -9.84
CA THR A 21 0.72 5.42 -8.47
C THR A 21 2.04 5.42 -7.70
N ILE A 22 2.86 4.37 -7.85
CA ILE A 22 4.14 4.29 -7.18
C ILE A 22 5.08 5.39 -7.67
N GLU A 23 5.16 5.60 -8.98
CA GLU A 23 6.03 6.63 -9.54
C GLU A 23 5.62 8.03 -9.04
N SER A 24 4.32 8.29 -8.96
CA SER A 24 3.83 9.56 -8.45
C SER A 24 4.20 9.76 -6.98
N MET A 25 4.14 8.70 -6.18
CA MET A 25 4.50 8.79 -4.77
C MET A 25 5.98 9.04 -4.58
N ILE A 26 6.82 8.34 -5.35
CA ILE A 26 8.27 8.51 -5.27
C ILE A 26 8.68 9.94 -5.62
N ALA A 27 7.93 10.58 -6.51
CA ALA A 27 8.22 11.96 -6.94
C ALA A 27 7.81 13.03 -5.94
N GLN A 28 7.10 12.68 -4.86
CA GLN A 28 6.69 13.66 -3.86
C GLN A 28 7.89 14.21 -3.10
N THR A 29 7.77 15.47 -2.67
CA THR A 29 8.81 16.10 -1.86
C THR A 29 8.76 15.66 -0.40
N CYS A 30 7.59 15.24 0.07
CA CYS A 30 7.40 14.78 1.44
C CYS A 30 6.93 13.34 1.41
N LEU A 31 7.86 12.41 1.64
CA LEU A 31 7.56 10.99 1.59
C LEU A 31 6.98 10.49 2.92
N PRO A 32 6.13 9.47 2.88
CA PRO A 32 5.63 8.87 4.11
C PRO A 32 6.75 8.14 4.84
N LEU A 33 6.59 8.03 6.15
CA LEU A 33 7.48 7.21 6.96
C LEU A 33 7.42 5.74 6.51
N LYS A 34 6.21 5.29 6.17
CA LYS A 34 5.97 3.94 5.67
C LYS A 34 4.76 3.95 4.75
N TRP A 35 4.86 3.24 3.65
CA TRP A 35 3.74 3.03 2.73
C TRP A 35 3.53 1.54 2.56
N VAL A 36 2.38 1.04 3.01
CA VAL A 36 2.06 -0.38 2.89
C VAL A 36 1.04 -0.55 1.78
N ILE A 37 1.44 -1.27 0.74
CA ILE A 37 0.54 -1.65 -0.34
C ILE A 37 0.03 -3.05 -0.02
N VAL A 38 -1.29 -3.19 0.12
CA VAL A 38 -1.90 -4.47 0.46
C VAL A 38 -2.52 -5.04 -0.80
N SER A 39 -1.90 -6.10 -1.33
CA SER A 39 -2.44 -6.80 -2.49
C SER A 39 -3.50 -7.79 -2.01
N ASP A 40 -4.76 -7.46 -2.25
CA ASP A 40 -5.89 -8.26 -1.76
C ASP A 40 -6.25 -9.31 -2.81
N GLY A 41 -5.47 -10.39 -2.83
CA GLY A 41 -5.71 -11.51 -3.74
C GLY A 41 -5.55 -11.18 -5.21
N SER A 42 -4.63 -10.27 -5.55
CA SER A 42 -4.41 -9.89 -6.95
C SER A 42 -3.88 -11.06 -7.78
N THR A 43 -4.34 -11.15 -9.02
CA THR A 43 -3.95 -12.23 -9.94
C THR A 43 -3.42 -11.70 -11.28
N ASP A 44 -3.28 -10.39 -11.44
CA ASP A 44 -2.94 -9.75 -12.72
C ASP A 44 -1.49 -9.24 -12.81
N GLY A 45 -0.64 -9.60 -11.86
CA GLY A 45 0.74 -9.12 -11.86
C GLY A 45 0.98 -7.87 -11.02
N THR A 46 -0.04 -7.39 -10.29
CA THR A 46 0.11 -6.24 -9.41
C THR A 46 1.30 -6.41 -8.46
N ASP A 47 1.41 -7.59 -7.84
CA ASP A 47 2.48 -7.86 -6.88
C ASP A 47 3.86 -7.74 -7.52
N ASP A 48 4.02 -8.27 -8.72
CA ASP A 48 5.32 -8.25 -9.40
C ASP A 48 5.76 -6.84 -9.72
N ILE A 49 4.81 -5.98 -10.07
CA ILE A 49 5.11 -4.57 -10.34
C ILE A 49 5.60 -3.88 -9.07
N VAL A 50 4.90 -4.09 -7.96
CA VAL A 50 5.28 -3.50 -6.68
C VAL A 50 6.67 -3.99 -6.26
N LYS A 51 6.93 -5.28 -6.40
CA LYS A 51 8.20 -5.88 -5.98
C LYS A 51 9.40 -5.27 -6.68
N LYS A 52 9.23 -4.73 -7.89
CA LYS A 52 10.34 -4.09 -8.61
C LYS A 52 10.87 -2.86 -7.89
N TYR A 53 10.05 -2.22 -7.09
CA TYR A 53 10.42 -0.97 -6.40
C TYR A 53 10.95 -1.18 -5.00
N LEU A 54 10.71 -2.34 -4.40
CA LEU A 54 11.03 -2.56 -2.99
C LEU A 54 12.53 -2.47 -2.67
N PRO A 55 13.45 -3.01 -3.50
CA PRO A 55 14.87 -2.96 -3.16
C PRO A 55 15.42 -1.54 -3.02
N ASP A 56 14.91 -0.60 -3.81
CA ASP A 56 15.40 0.77 -3.83
C ASP A 56 14.59 1.70 -2.95
N HIS A 57 13.49 1.23 -2.38
CA HIS A 57 12.57 2.06 -1.60
C HIS A 57 12.11 1.31 -0.37
N GLN A 58 12.96 1.24 0.65
CA GLN A 58 12.70 0.43 1.85
C GLN A 58 11.51 0.92 2.66
N TRP A 59 11.07 2.14 2.43
CA TRP A 59 9.87 2.68 3.08
C TRP A 59 8.58 2.14 2.48
N ILE A 60 8.66 1.44 1.35
CA ILE A 60 7.50 0.79 0.73
C ILE A 60 7.50 -0.68 1.14
N SER A 61 6.34 -1.19 1.53
CA SER A 61 6.17 -2.60 1.88
C SER A 61 4.98 -3.17 1.14
N LEU A 62 5.06 -4.45 0.81
CA LEU A 62 3.97 -5.17 0.17
C LEU A 62 3.46 -6.25 1.13
N VAL A 63 2.15 -6.26 1.33
CA VAL A 63 1.46 -7.31 2.08
C VAL A 63 0.47 -7.95 1.14
N ARG A 64 0.46 -9.28 1.11
CA ARG A 64 -0.50 -10.01 0.29
C ARG A 64 -1.50 -10.71 1.18
N THR A 65 -2.79 -10.50 0.91
CA THR A 65 -3.86 -11.24 1.56
C THR A 65 -4.38 -12.31 0.62
N PRO A 66 -5.01 -13.38 1.15
CA PRO A 66 -5.54 -14.45 0.30
C PRO A 66 -6.62 -13.93 -0.65
N GLU A 67 -6.73 -14.57 -1.81
CA GLU A 67 -7.80 -14.28 -2.74
C GLU A 67 -9.13 -14.58 -2.11
N ARG A 68 -10.12 -13.71 -2.36
CA ARG A 68 -11.48 -13.87 -1.86
C ARG A 68 -12.46 -13.68 -2.99
N LYS A 69 -13.59 -14.37 -2.89
CA LYS A 69 -14.64 -14.26 -3.90
C LYS A 69 -15.42 -12.96 -3.76
N GLU A 70 -15.46 -12.40 -2.57
CA GLU A 70 -16.24 -11.23 -2.27
C GLU A 70 -15.49 -9.95 -2.63
N ARG A 71 -16.23 -9.00 -3.20
CA ARG A 71 -15.68 -7.69 -3.56
C ARG A 71 -16.45 -6.59 -2.85
N HIS A 72 -16.63 -6.78 -1.56
CA HIS A 72 -17.41 -5.86 -0.75
C HIS A 72 -16.54 -4.81 -0.13
N PHE A 73 -17.19 -3.78 0.38
CA PHE A 73 -16.56 -2.79 1.23
C PHE A 73 -15.79 -3.46 2.37
N ALA A 74 -16.35 -4.55 2.92
CA ALA A 74 -15.67 -5.33 3.97
C ALA A 74 -14.29 -5.80 3.53
N GLY A 75 -14.10 -6.10 2.24
CA GLY A 75 -12.81 -6.48 1.71
C GLY A 75 -11.77 -5.39 1.83
N LYS A 76 -12.15 -4.14 1.53
CA LYS A 76 -11.26 -3.00 1.68
C LYS A 76 -10.91 -2.74 3.13
N VAL A 77 -11.87 -2.90 4.03
CA VAL A 77 -11.62 -2.75 5.46
C VAL A 77 -10.62 -3.79 5.95
N MET A 78 -10.77 -5.04 5.53
CA MET A 78 -9.85 -6.10 5.90
C MET A 78 -8.45 -5.86 5.34
N ALA A 79 -8.36 -5.37 4.11
CA ALA A 79 -7.08 -5.03 3.51
C ALA A 79 -6.41 -3.88 4.27
N PHE A 80 -7.18 -2.85 4.61
CA PHE A 80 -6.65 -1.74 5.40
C PHE A 80 -6.12 -2.24 6.74
N ASN A 81 -6.88 -3.09 7.41
CA ASN A 81 -6.47 -3.63 8.71
C ASN A 81 -5.18 -4.45 8.60
N ALA A 82 -5.03 -5.23 7.52
CA ALA A 82 -3.80 -5.98 7.29
C ALA A 82 -2.60 -5.04 7.14
N GLY A 83 -2.79 -3.93 6.44
CA GLY A 83 -1.75 -2.91 6.31
C GLY A 83 -1.46 -2.21 7.64
N TYR A 84 -2.52 -1.91 8.39
CA TYR A 84 -2.39 -1.25 9.68
C TYR A 84 -1.54 -2.06 10.65
N GLU A 85 -1.65 -3.39 10.62
CA GLU A 85 -0.84 -4.25 11.49
C GLU A 85 0.66 -4.02 11.26
N LYS A 86 1.05 -3.60 10.08
CA LYS A 86 2.46 -3.36 9.76
C LYS A 86 2.97 -2.01 10.26
N VAL A 87 2.08 -1.07 10.55
CA VAL A 87 2.48 0.29 10.93
C VAL A 87 2.04 0.69 12.32
N LYS A 88 1.17 -0.07 12.98
CA LYS A 88 0.53 0.33 14.24
C LYS A 88 1.54 0.63 15.35
N ASN A 89 2.72 0.04 15.31
CA ASN A 89 3.74 0.25 16.33
C ASN A 89 4.77 1.33 15.96
N LEU A 90 4.63 1.95 14.80
CA LEU A 90 5.50 3.03 14.38
C LEU A 90 5.03 4.34 15.02
N ASN A 91 5.97 5.25 15.21
CA ASN A 91 5.67 6.56 15.79
C ASN A 91 5.39 7.54 14.66
N TYR A 92 4.12 7.78 14.38
CA TYR A 92 3.69 8.68 13.31
C TYR A 92 2.58 9.59 13.80
N ASP A 93 2.40 10.72 13.10
CA ASP A 93 1.39 11.71 13.46
C ASP A 93 0.04 11.44 12.78
N VAL A 94 0.08 10.96 11.53
CA VAL A 94 -1.13 10.79 10.72
C VAL A 94 -1.06 9.47 9.97
N ILE A 95 -2.21 8.81 9.85
CA ILE A 95 -2.35 7.63 9.00
C ILE A 95 -3.41 7.93 7.94
N GLY A 96 -3.12 7.56 6.70
CA GLY A 96 -4.04 7.77 5.60
C GLY A 96 -4.25 6.52 4.78
N SER A 97 -5.33 6.54 4.00
CA SER A 97 -5.62 5.51 3.03
C SER A 97 -5.58 6.13 1.64
N LEU A 98 -4.84 5.52 0.75
CA LEU A 98 -4.70 5.99 -0.63
C LEU A 98 -5.11 4.87 -1.56
N ASP A 99 -6.13 5.12 -2.37
CA ASP A 99 -6.56 4.14 -3.36
C ASP A 99 -5.59 4.10 -4.54
N ALA A 100 -5.35 2.91 -5.00
CA ALA A 100 -4.47 2.69 -6.14
C ALA A 100 -5.13 3.10 -7.46
#